data_31bb33ab256ce03791bf8d4f042b117a
#
_entry.id   31bb33ab256ce03791bf8d4f042b117a
#
_cell.length_a   1.000
_cell.length_b   1.000
_cell.length_c   1.000
_cell.angle_alpha   90.00
_cell.angle_beta   90.00
_cell.angle_gamma   90.00
#
_symmetry.space_group_name_H-M   'P 1'
#
loop_
_entity.id
_entity.type
_entity.pdbx_description
1 polymer ?
#
loop_
_entity_poly.entity_id
_entity_poly.type
_entity_poly.pdbx_seq_one_letter_code
_entity_poly.pdbx_strand_id
1 'polypeptide(L)'
;VNCDGVWLFAKYLAPDGTWKHATLVMASAEPFNGMDQTPPMFFKGDNADLGMWVPQEKTGAFLYRTKGSGTTVAKNVQLLWDYARDGLNPGQVKKAKVKVFGFEMVYIPQDKHYVGDPKGPDGPDNTFYVYPNNGSYLIKSEDPILVDKVEGALYCDQDNPRSREDTPFTIPQAFPKGYKAFWVMKYELTSQQFCDFLNSLTRKQQQSMVESDISGDEIKDYYVKTN
;
A
#
# COMPACT_ATOMS: atom_id res chain seq x y z
N VAL A 1 -15.04 2.80 15.21
CA VAL A 1 -13.68 2.31 14.93
C VAL A 1 -12.97 3.38 14.13
N ASN A 2 -11.79 3.83 14.56
CA ASN A 2 -10.99 4.75 13.78
C ASN A 2 -10.12 3.94 12.81
N CYS A 3 -10.42 4.06 11.52
CA CYS A 3 -9.71 3.34 10.46
C CYS A 3 -8.58 4.16 9.83
N ASP A 4 -8.34 5.39 10.30
CA ASP A 4 -7.32 6.27 9.71
C ASP A 4 -5.96 6.10 10.39
N GLY A 5 -4.92 6.15 9.59
CA GLY A 5 -3.54 6.14 10.05
C GLY A 5 -2.63 6.88 9.08
N VAL A 6 -1.37 6.99 9.43
CA VAL A 6 -0.33 7.56 8.56
C VAL A 6 0.78 6.53 8.42
N TRP A 7 1.10 6.14 7.19
CA TRP A 7 2.29 5.37 6.89
C TRP A 7 3.49 6.31 6.83
N LEU A 8 4.43 6.14 7.74
CA LEU A 8 5.66 6.91 7.82
C LEU A 8 6.85 6.04 7.43
N PHE A 9 7.70 6.54 6.56
CA PHE A 9 8.97 5.88 6.29
C PHE A 9 10.08 6.89 6.04
N ALA A 10 11.31 6.46 6.27
CA ALA A 10 12.49 7.28 6.03
C ALA A 10 13.37 6.64 4.95
N LYS A 11 13.96 7.49 4.13
CA LYS A 11 15.05 7.12 3.23
C LYS A 11 16.29 7.88 3.60
N TYR A 12 17.44 7.24 3.45
CA TYR A 12 18.75 7.88 3.64
C TYR A 12 19.59 7.75 2.37
N LEU A 13 20.45 8.74 2.15
CA LEU A 13 21.44 8.68 1.09
C LEU A 13 22.63 7.85 1.57
N ALA A 14 22.77 6.66 0.99
CA ALA A 14 23.86 5.75 1.31
C ALA A 14 25.21 6.27 0.76
N PRO A 15 26.35 5.79 1.28
CA PRO A 15 27.67 6.20 0.81
C PRO A 15 27.94 5.94 -0.67
N ASP A 16 27.21 4.99 -1.27
CA ASP A 16 27.26 4.67 -2.70
C ASP A 16 26.44 5.65 -3.59
N GLY A 17 25.87 6.70 -2.99
CA GLY A 17 25.08 7.70 -3.70
C GLY A 17 23.63 7.28 -3.98
N THR A 18 23.17 6.12 -3.48
CA THR A 18 21.81 5.65 -3.68
C THR A 18 20.91 5.96 -2.48
N TRP A 19 19.62 6.22 -2.73
CA TRP A 19 18.62 6.35 -1.68
C TRP A 19 18.10 4.97 -1.29
N LYS A 20 18.24 4.62 -0.01
CA LYS A 20 17.77 3.35 0.58
C LYS A 20 16.73 3.61 1.66
N HIS A 21 15.87 2.64 1.93
CA HIS A 21 14.99 2.70 3.09
C HIS A 21 15.81 2.56 4.37
N ALA A 22 15.51 3.38 5.36
CA ALA A 22 16.02 3.21 6.72
C ALA A 22 15.30 2.04 7.37
N THR A 23 16.03 1.07 7.89
CA THR A 23 15.47 -0.05 8.65
C THR A 23 14.98 0.44 10.02
N LEU A 24 13.68 0.41 10.27
CA LEU A 24 13.11 0.84 11.55
C LEU A 24 13.14 -0.30 12.56
N VAL A 25 13.31 0.06 13.83
CA VAL A 25 13.21 -0.91 14.92
C VAL A 25 11.76 -1.25 15.18
N MET A 26 11.43 -2.56 15.25
CA MET A 26 10.11 -3.03 15.62
C MET A 26 9.72 -2.57 17.01
N ALA A 27 8.53 -2.05 17.13
CA ALA A 27 8.01 -1.57 18.40
C ALA A 27 7.46 -2.70 19.27
N SER A 28 6.94 -3.77 18.68
CA SER A 28 6.48 -4.98 19.40
C SER A 28 6.65 -6.22 18.53
N ALA A 29 6.64 -7.39 19.17
CA ALA A 29 6.66 -8.68 18.48
C ALA A 29 5.29 -9.11 17.95
N GLU A 30 4.20 -8.45 18.40
CA GLU A 30 2.85 -8.81 18.04
C GLU A 30 2.43 -8.13 16.74
N PRO A 31 1.79 -8.86 15.81
CA PRO A 31 1.27 -8.29 14.61
C PRO A 31 0.10 -7.35 14.93
N PHE A 32 0.07 -6.20 14.27
CA PHE A 32 -1.06 -5.30 14.32
C PHE A 32 -2.30 -6.01 13.72
N ASN A 33 -3.35 -6.16 14.50
CA ASN A 33 -4.61 -6.78 14.08
C ASN A 33 -5.73 -5.76 13.88
N GLY A 34 -5.41 -4.46 13.89
CA GLY A 34 -6.37 -3.36 13.77
C GLY A 34 -7.25 -3.13 14.99
N MET A 35 -7.18 -4.02 15.97
CA MET A 35 -7.97 -3.97 17.20
C MET A 35 -7.10 -3.77 18.45
N ASP A 36 -5.84 -4.15 18.39
CA ASP A 36 -4.92 -3.93 19.48
C ASP A 36 -4.56 -2.44 19.57
N GLN A 37 -5.03 -1.81 20.61
CA GLN A 37 -4.86 -0.39 20.89
C GLN A 37 -3.71 -0.11 21.85
N THR A 38 -2.90 -1.13 22.13
CA THR A 38 -1.73 -0.96 22.99
C THR A 38 -0.66 -0.19 22.22
N PRO A 39 -0.27 1.00 22.66
CA PRO A 39 0.80 1.75 22.00
C PRO A 39 2.07 0.91 21.96
N PRO A 40 2.77 0.87 20.82
CA PRO A 40 4.02 0.15 20.73
C PRO A 40 5.08 0.73 21.67
N MET A 41 5.92 -0.13 22.17
CA MET A 41 6.93 0.19 23.21
C MET A 41 7.90 1.31 22.79
N PHE A 42 8.09 1.54 21.50
CA PHE A 42 9.01 2.55 20.96
C PHE A 42 8.32 3.77 20.37
N PHE A 43 7.00 3.91 20.56
CA PHE A 43 6.35 5.17 20.22
C PHE A 43 6.84 6.27 21.15
N LYS A 44 7.29 7.35 20.56
CA LYS A 44 7.65 8.57 21.29
C LYS A 44 7.10 9.77 20.56
N GLY A 45 6.28 10.54 21.26
CA GLY A 45 5.63 11.75 20.77
C GLY A 45 4.76 12.34 21.87
N ASP A 46 4.24 13.53 21.63
CA ASP A 46 3.53 14.31 22.65
C ASP A 46 2.03 13.99 22.76
N ASN A 47 1.55 12.97 22.05
CA ASN A 47 0.12 12.64 22.07
C ASN A 47 -0.10 11.20 22.55
N ALA A 48 -0.70 11.09 23.75
CA ALA A 48 -1.00 9.82 24.41
C ALA A 48 -2.10 8.98 23.72
N ASP A 49 -2.87 9.58 22.80
CA ASP A 49 -3.93 8.88 22.07
C ASP A 49 -3.46 8.30 20.74
N LEU A 50 -2.16 8.36 20.48
CA LEU A 50 -1.53 7.77 19.30
C LEU A 50 -0.72 6.54 19.66
N GLY A 51 -0.78 5.56 18.78
CA GLY A 51 0.09 4.40 18.76
C GLY A 51 0.93 4.38 17.48
N MET A 52 2.00 3.62 17.51
CA MET A 52 2.84 3.39 16.34
C MET A 52 3.16 1.90 16.25
N TRP A 53 3.10 1.36 15.05
CA TRP A 53 3.43 -0.02 14.76
C TRP A 53 4.40 -0.11 13.58
N VAL A 54 5.47 -0.86 13.76
CA VAL A 54 6.46 -1.16 12.72
C VAL A 54 6.23 -2.58 12.23
N PRO A 55 5.85 -2.80 10.97
CA PRO A 55 5.69 -4.12 10.40
C PRO A 55 6.98 -4.94 10.38
N GLN A 56 6.85 -6.24 10.12
CA GLN A 56 7.96 -7.18 10.10
C GLN A 56 9.03 -6.82 9.05
N GLU A 57 8.64 -6.20 7.95
CA GLU A 57 9.51 -5.73 6.88
C GLU A 57 10.41 -4.57 7.30
N LYS A 58 10.06 -3.85 8.38
CA LYS A 58 10.84 -2.74 8.97
C LYS A 58 11.12 -1.55 8.04
N THR A 59 10.37 -1.42 6.95
CA THR A 59 10.57 -0.36 5.94
C THR A 59 9.85 0.93 6.28
N GLY A 60 8.96 0.92 7.26
CA GLY A 60 8.18 2.07 7.72
C GLY A 60 7.42 1.76 9.00
N ALA A 61 6.59 2.69 9.42
CA ALA A 61 5.75 2.56 10.61
C ALA A 61 4.35 3.14 10.33
N PHE A 62 3.32 2.49 10.85
CA PHE A 62 1.98 3.07 10.93
C PHE A 62 1.84 3.88 12.22
N LEU A 63 1.48 5.14 12.09
CA LEU A 63 1.04 5.99 13.17
C LEU A 63 -0.48 6.02 13.14
N TYR A 64 -1.14 5.64 14.21
CA TYR A 64 -2.59 5.52 14.25
C TYR A 64 -3.16 6.01 15.58
N ARG A 65 -4.44 6.31 15.57
CA ARG A 65 -5.16 6.68 16.77
C ARG A 65 -5.53 5.44 17.57
N THR A 66 -5.26 5.44 18.86
CA THR A 66 -5.61 4.33 19.76
C THR A 66 -7.03 4.42 20.29
N LYS A 67 -7.60 5.61 20.36
CA LYS A 67 -8.98 5.86 20.86
C LYS A 67 -9.57 7.17 20.36
N GLY A 68 -10.88 7.28 20.43
CA GLY A 68 -11.62 8.49 20.08
C GLY A 68 -11.73 8.72 18.57
N SER A 69 -12.18 9.91 18.19
CA SER A 69 -12.39 10.37 16.81
C SER A 69 -12.06 11.86 16.68
N GLY A 70 -12.04 12.38 15.45
CA GLY A 70 -11.75 13.79 15.15
C GLY A 70 -10.30 14.03 14.71
N THR A 71 -9.92 15.29 14.61
CA THR A 71 -8.57 15.70 14.20
C THR A 71 -7.55 15.41 15.29
N THR A 72 -6.38 14.92 14.90
CA THR A 72 -5.25 14.70 15.79
C THR A 72 -4.02 15.39 15.23
N VAL A 73 -3.28 16.06 16.11
CA VAL A 73 -2.00 16.66 15.77
C VAL A 73 -0.90 15.87 16.47
N ALA A 74 -0.12 15.14 15.70
CA ALA A 74 1.05 14.42 16.21
C ALA A 74 2.26 15.35 16.24
N LYS A 75 2.88 15.51 17.42
CA LYS A 75 4.09 16.33 17.60
C LYS A 75 5.22 15.47 18.10
N ASN A 76 6.44 15.83 17.72
CA ASN A 76 7.68 15.18 18.18
C ASN A 76 7.70 13.66 17.98
N VAL A 77 7.05 13.16 16.93
CA VAL A 77 7.07 11.73 16.57
C VAL A 77 8.50 11.31 16.24
N GLN A 78 8.98 10.26 16.87
CA GLN A 78 10.34 9.74 16.70
C GLN A 78 10.31 8.35 16.08
N LEU A 79 11.03 8.16 14.99
CA LEU A 79 11.29 6.86 14.37
C LEU A 79 12.69 6.40 14.83
N LEU A 80 12.78 5.17 15.32
CA LEU A 80 14.07 4.59 15.72
C LEU A 80 14.69 3.84 14.55
N TRP A 81 15.79 4.34 14.03
CA TRP A 81 16.51 3.78 12.90
C TRP A 81 17.61 2.81 13.34
N ASP A 82 17.53 1.56 12.91
CA ASP A 82 18.59 0.55 13.07
C ASP A 82 19.66 0.71 11.98
N TYR A 83 20.41 1.77 12.07
CA TYR A 83 21.44 2.11 11.09
C TYR A 83 22.57 1.07 10.99
N ALA A 84 22.82 0.33 12.06
CA ALA A 84 23.85 -0.72 12.06
C ALA A 84 23.43 -1.89 11.15
N ARG A 85 22.14 -2.22 11.12
CA ARG A 85 21.56 -3.21 10.19
C ARG A 85 21.71 -2.76 8.73
N ASP A 86 21.65 -1.46 8.48
CA ASP A 86 21.85 -0.87 7.16
C ASP A 86 23.35 -0.72 6.78
N GLY A 87 24.24 -1.25 7.63
CA GLY A 87 25.69 -1.26 7.38
C GLY A 87 26.39 0.09 7.64
N LEU A 88 25.75 0.99 8.38
CA LEU A 88 26.32 2.31 8.69
C LEU A 88 26.96 2.31 10.10
N ASN A 89 28.02 3.10 10.25
CA ASN A 89 28.60 3.40 11.55
C ASN A 89 28.11 4.77 12.09
N PRO A 90 28.31 5.07 13.38
CA PRO A 90 27.85 6.32 13.99
C PRO A 90 28.35 7.59 13.31
N GLY A 91 29.58 7.56 12.74
CA GLY A 91 30.15 8.70 12.02
C GLY A 91 29.46 8.97 10.69
N GLN A 92 29.04 7.92 10.00
CA GLN A 92 28.28 8.01 8.75
C GLN A 92 26.85 8.50 9.00
N VAL A 93 26.19 7.97 10.03
CA VAL A 93 24.81 8.37 10.39
C VAL A 93 24.71 9.86 10.73
N LYS A 94 25.67 10.40 11.47
CA LYS A 94 25.72 11.84 11.81
C LYS A 94 25.78 12.75 10.58
N LYS A 95 26.23 12.25 9.45
CA LYS A 95 26.38 12.99 8.18
C LYS A 95 25.33 12.57 7.13
N ALA A 96 24.51 11.58 7.43
CA ALA A 96 23.53 11.04 6.49
C ALA A 96 22.48 12.08 6.13
N LYS A 97 22.19 12.23 4.84
CA LYS A 97 21.01 12.95 4.39
C LYS A 97 19.82 12.00 4.53
N VAL A 98 18.76 12.46 5.20
CA VAL A 98 17.56 11.69 5.44
C VAL A 98 16.36 12.44 4.87
N LYS A 99 15.43 11.71 4.25
CA LYS A 99 14.11 12.18 3.85
C LYS A 99 13.06 11.35 4.58
N VAL A 100 12.04 12.00 5.12
CA VAL A 100 10.89 11.33 5.74
C VAL A 100 9.67 11.59 4.89
N PHE A 101 8.88 10.54 4.66
CA PHE A 101 7.67 10.56 3.88
C PHE A 101 6.50 10.09 4.75
N GLY A 102 5.32 10.64 4.50
CA GLY A 102 4.09 10.24 5.16
C GLY A 102 2.93 10.17 4.18
N PHE A 103 2.14 9.10 4.27
CA PHE A 103 0.92 8.92 3.48
C PHE A 103 -0.25 8.65 4.42
N GLU A 104 -1.34 9.39 4.22
CA GLU A 104 -2.58 9.07 4.93
C GLU A 104 -3.16 7.75 4.40
N MET A 105 -3.47 6.86 5.32
CA MET A 105 -3.93 5.51 5.04
C MET A 105 -5.25 5.24 5.75
N VAL A 106 -6.07 4.39 5.14
CA VAL A 106 -7.29 3.86 5.75
C VAL A 106 -7.12 2.37 5.95
N TYR A 107 -7.39 1.90 7.14
CA TYR A 107 -7.42 0.47 7.46
C TYR A 107 -8.76 -0.12 7.06
N ILE A 108 -8.74 -1.12 6.22
CA ILE A 108 -9.91 -1.91 5.84
C ILE A 108 -9.84 -3.22 6.65
N PRO A 109 -10.75 -3.43 7.60
CA PRO A 109 -10.75 -4.66 8.39
C PRO A 109 -11.12 -5.87 7.53
N GLN A 110 -10.67 -7.05 7.97
CA GLN A 110 -11.06 -8.29 7.36
C GLN A 110 -12.57 -8.51 7.47
N ASP A 111 -13.23 -8.65 6.33
CA ASP A 111 -14.64 -9.01 6.27
C ASP A 111 -15.00 -9.55 4.88
N LYS A 112 -16.15 -10.21 4.79
CA LYS A 112 -16.78 -10.59 3.53
C LYS A 112 -17.32 -9.35 2.81
N HIS A 113 -17.27 -9.38 1.50
CA HIS A 113 -17.83 -8.32 0.65
C HIS A 113 -18.29 -8.87 -0.69
N TYR A 114 -19.11 -8.10 -1.38
CA TYR A 114 -19.60 -8.46 -2.70
C TYR A 114 -18.76 -7.77 -3.79
N VAL A 115 -18.54 -8.51 -4.89
CA VAL A 115 -17.90 -7.99 -6.11
C VAL A 115 -18.84 -8.14 -7.30
N GLY A 116 -18.68 -7.28 -8.30
CA GLY A 116 -19.49 -7.24 -9.50
C GLY A 116 -20.78 -6.45 -9.34
N ASP A 117 -21.38 -6.09 -10.45
CA ASP A 117 -22.69 -5.45 -10.49
C ASP A 117 -23.79 -6.47 -10.77
N PRO A 118 -24.85 -6.50 -9.97
CA PRO A 118 -26.05 -7.26 -10.34
C PRO A 118 -26.60 -6.69 -11.65
N LYS A 119 -27.12 -7.57 -12.50
CA LYS A 119 -27.76 -7.14 -13.74
C LYS A 119 -28.77 -6.04 -13.49
N GLY A 120 -28.49 -4.85 -14.04
CA GLY A 120 -29.52 -3.88 -14.33
C GLY A 120 -30.45 -4.36 -15.45
N PRO A 121 -31.58 -3.64 -15.75
CA PRO A 121 -32.53 -4.01 -16.80
C PRO A 121 -31.89 -4.14 -18.19
N ASP A 122 -30.71 -3.57 -18.41
CA ASP A 122 -30.02 -3.54 -19.69
C ASP A 122 -28.89 -4.62 -19.83
N GLY A 123 -28.76 -5.49 -18.84
CA GLY A 123 -27.74 -6.55 -18.83
C GLY A 123 -26.41 -6.14 -18.17
N PRO A 124 -25.51 -7.09 -17.89
CA PRO A 124 -24.23 -6.79 -17.27
C PRO A 124 -23.26 -6.31 -18.35
N ASP A 125 -23.05 -5.02 -18.44
CA ASP A 125 -21.96 -4.49 -19.24
C ASP A 125 -20.61 -4.79 -18.57
N ASN A 126 -19.97 -5.91 -19.00
CA ASN A 126 -18.59 -6.23 -18.70
C ASN A 126 -18.22 -6.39 -17.22
N THR A 127 -19.14 -6.82 -16.37
CA THR A 127 -18.92 -7.01 -14.94
C THR A 127 -18.88 -8.48 -14.53
N PHE A 128 -18.40 -8.72 -13.32
CA PHE A 128 -18.44 -10.04 -12.71
C PHE A 128 -19.82 -10.29 -12.08
N TYR A 129 -20.30 -11.53 -12.15
CA TYR A 129 -21.54 -11.95 -11.52
C TYR A 129 -21.52 -13.44 -11.16
N VAL A 130 -22.51 -13.89 -10.39
CA VAL A 130 -22.72 -15.31 -10.08
C VAL A 130 -23.50 -15.96 -11.22
N TYR A 131 -22.93 -16.97 -11.86
CA TYR A 131 -23.63 -17.72 -12.93
C TYR A 131 -24.67 -18.67 -12.35
N PRO A 132 -25.88 -18.82 -12.95
CA PRO A 132 -26.49 -18.04 -14.04
C PRO A 132 -27.32 -16.84 -13.53
N ASN A 133 -27.37 -16.61 -12.22
CA ASN A 133 -28.37 -15.74 -11.57
C ASN A 133 -28.07 -14.24 -11.66
N ASN A 134 -26.92 -13.88 -12.23
CA ASN A 134 -26.48 -12.48 -12.44
C ASN A 134 -26.45 -11.63 -11.16
N GLY A 135 -26.28 -12.24 -10.00
CA GLY A 135 -26.12 -11.56 -8.72
C GLY A 135 -24.65 -11.21 -8.43
N SER A 136 -24.41 -10.31 -7.48
CA SER A 136 -23.05 -10.03 -7.01
C SER A 136 -22.43 -11.27 -6.36
N TYR A 137 -21.15 -11.52 -6.62
CA TYR A 137 -20.43 -12.65 -6.06
C TYR A 137 -19.89 -12.32 -4.66
N LEU A 138 -20.14 -13.20 -3.70
CA LEU A 138 -19.69 -13.01 -2.31
C LEU A 138 -18.26 -13.53 -2.12
N ILE A 139 -17.31 -12.64 -1.87
CA ILE A 139 -15.97 -12.96 -1.38
C ILE A 139 -16.07 -13.20 0.13
N LYS A 140 -15.74 -14.42 0.57
CA LYS A 140 -15.82 -14.83 1.98
C LYS A 140 -14.53 -15.42 2.54
N SER A 141 -13.50 -15.51 1.71
CA SER A 141 -12.16 -15.99 2.06
C SER A 141 -11.15 -15.60 0.98
N GLU A 142 -9.87 -15.92 1.18
CA GLU A 142 -8.83 -15.83 0.15
C GLU A 142 -8.68 -17.15 -0.63
N ASP A 143 -9.61 -18.11 -0.49
CA ASP A 143 -9.55 -19.37 -1.22
C ASP A 143 -9.61 -19.16 -2.74
N PRO A 144 -9.11 -20.12 -3.54
CA PRO A 144 -9.22 -20.06 -4.97
C PRO A 144 -10.67 -19.91 -5.44
N ILE A 145 -10.90 -19.10 -6.46
CA ILE A 145 -12.24 -18.86 -7.03
C ILE A 145 -12.28 -19.43 -8.44
N LEU A 146 -13.22 -20.33 -8.67
CA LEU A 146 -13.51 -20.81 -10.02
C LEU A 146 -14.25 -19.73 -10.81
N VAL A 147 -13.77 -19.46 -12.01
CA VAL A 147 -14.44 -18.60 -13.01
C VAL A 147 -14.89 -19.49 -14.16
N ASP A 148 -16.19 -19.75 -14.23
CA ASP A 148 -16.79 -20.69 -15.17
C ASP A 148 -18.31 -20.49 -15.30
N LYS A 149 -18.90 -21.04 -16.38
CA LYS A 149 -20.36 -21.16 -16.60
C LYS A 149 -20.96 -22.33 -15.79
N VAL A 150 -20.66 -22.39 -14.50
CA VAL A 150 -21.19 -23.37 -13.57
C VAL A 150 -22.00 -22.67 -12.50
N GLU A 151 -23.14 -23.23 -12.09
CA GLU A 151 -24.01 -22.65 -11.08
C GLU A 151 -23.24 -22.29 -9.79
N GLY A 152 -23.36 -21.05 -9.37
CA GLY A 152 -22.69 -20.51 -8.19
C GLY A 152 -21.25 -20.04 -8.40
N ALA A 153 -20.64 -20.30 -9.57
CA ALA A 153 -19.31 -19.82 -9.87
C ALA A 153 -19.29 -18.31 -10.21
N LEU A 154 -18.14 -17.69 -10.05
CA LEU A 154 -17.88 -16.36 -10.59
C LEU A 154 -17.81 -16.44 -12.11
N TYR A 155 -18.44 -15.52 -12.81
CA TYR A 155 -18.36 -15.43 -14.25
C TYR A 155 -18.26 -13.97 -14.72
N CYS A 156 -17.65 -13.76 -15.89
CA CYS A 156 -17.59 -12.47 -16.57
C CYS A 156 -18.16 -12.65 -17.97
N ASP A 157 -19.07 -11.77 -18.41
CA ASP A 157 -19.66 -11.85 -19.73
C ASP A 157 -18.64 -11.67 -20.84
N GLN A 158 -18.82 -12.40 -21.94
CA GLN A 158 -17.82 -12.54 -23.00
C GLN A 158 -17.92 -11.51 -24.11
N ASP A 159 -18.94 -10.69 -24.13
CA ASP A 159 -19.10 -9.65 -25.15
C ASP A 159 -18.04 -8.54 -25.04
N ASN A 160 -17.14 -8.64 -24.05
CA ASN A 160 -15.98 -7.80 -23.93
C ASN A 160 -14.83 -8.37 -24.79
N PRO A 161 -14.36 -7.65 -25.82
CA PRO A 161 -13.23 -8.09 -26.65
C PRO A 161 -11.89 -8.25 -25.85
N ARG A 162 -11.88 -7.92 -24.56
CA ARG A 162 -10.78 -8.15 -23.63
C ARG A 162 -10.97 -9.39 -22.76
N SER A 163 -12.16 -10.04 -22.77
CA SER A 163 -12.37 -11.30 -22.08
C SER A 163 -11.71 -12.43 -22.91
N ARG A 164 -10.94 -13.28 -22.24
CA ARG A 164 -10.43 -14.51 -22.85
C ARG A 164 -11.60 -15.43 -23.17
N GLU A 165 -11.39 -16.23 -24.22
CA GLU A 165 -12.29 -17.32 -24.64
C GLU A 165 -12.90 -18.08 -23.45
N ASP A 166 -14.06 -18.73 -23.68
CA ASP A 166 -14.85 -19.57 -22.75
C ASP A 166 -14.08 -20.66 -21.99
N THR A 167 -12.82 -20.43 -21.71
CA THR A 167 -11.98 -21.42 -21.03
C THR A 167 -12.08 -21.18 -19.52
N PRO A 168 -12.60 -22.14 -18.76
CA PRO A 168 -12.63 -22.08 -17.31
C PRO A 168 -11.24 -21.80 -16.74
N PHE A 169 -11.14 -20.94 -15.75
CA PHE A 169 -9.89 -20.69 -15.03
C PHE A 169 -10.15 -20.49 -13.53
N THR A 170 -9.10 -20.57 -12.77
CA THR A 170 -9.17 -20.36 -11.31
C THR A 170 -8.33 -19.16 -10.93
N ILE A 171 -8.92 -18.21 -10.23
CA ILE A 171 -8.18 -17.16 -9.54
C ILE A 171 -7.46 -17.82 -8.36
N PRO A 172 -6.11 -17.86 -8.35
CA PRO A 172 -5.37 -18.63 -7.36
C PRO A 172 -5.44 -17.98 -5.97
N GLN A 173 -5.18 -18.76 -4.92
CA GLN A 173 -5.12 -18.26 -3.55
C GLN A 173 -4.11 -17.13 -3.36
N ALA A 174 -3.00 -17.16 -4.11
CA ALA A 174 -1.97 -16.11 -4.06
C ALA A 174 -2.43 -14.74 -4.59
N PHE A 175 -3.52 -14.69 -5.38
CA PHE A 175 -4.13 -13.43 -5.81
C PHE A 175 -5.04 -12.91 -4.69
N PRO A 176 -4.75 -11.76 -4.10
CA PRO A 176 -5.55 -11.22 -2.99
C PRO A 176 -6.95 -10.84 -3.47
N LYS A 177 -7.98 -11.34 -2.76
CA LYS A 177 -9.40 -11.03 -3.06
C LYS A 177 -9.91 -9.86 -2.22
N GLY A 178 -9.10 -9.29 -1.34
CA GLY A 178 -9.51 -8.22 -0.44
C GLY A 178 -10.31 -8.69 0.77
N TYR A 179 -10.36 -9.99 1.05
CA TYR A 179 -11.02 -10.52 2.25
C TYR A 179 -10.21 -10.24 3.51
N LYS A 180 -8.88 -10.44 3.46
CA LYS A 180 -7.99 -10.12 4.58
C LYS A 180 -7.90 -8.61 4.78
N ALA A 181 -7.66 -8.21 6.02
CA ALA A 181 -7.42 -6.82 6.36
C ALA A 181 -6.23 -6.23 5.58
N PHE A 182 -6.35 -4.99 5.15
CA PHE A 182 -5.30 -4.27 4.44
C PHE A 182 -5.38 -2.75 4.68
N TRP A 183 -4.31 -2.07 4.34
CA TRP A 183 -4.27 -0.61 4.32
C TRP A 183 -4.32 -0.12 2.88
N VAL A 184 -5.08 0.94 2.65
CA VAL A 184 -5.15 1.64 1.37
C VAL A 184 -4.86 3.13 1.57
N MET A 185 -4.26 3.79 0.59
CA MET A 185 -4.09 5.24 0.66
C MET A 185 -5.45 5.92 0.70
N LYS A 186 -5.60 6.91 1.58
CA LYS A 186 -6.84 7.69 1.74
C LYS A 186 -7.11 8.58 0.54
N TYR A 187 -6.06 9.09 -0.07
CA TYR A 187 -6.09 9.99 -1.21
C TYR A 187 -5.20 9.47 -2.32
N GLU A 188 -5.46 9.91 -3.52
CA GLU A 188 -4.60 9.70 -4.66
C GLU A 188 -3.22 10.34 -4.45
N LEU A 189 -2.23 9.82 -5.15
CA LEU A 189 -0.88 10.35 -5.10
C LEU A 189 -0.84 11.75 -5.74
N THR A 190 -0.31 12.72 -5.01
CA THR A 190 -0.13 14.06 -5.57
C THR A 190 1.08 14.10 -6.52
N SER A 191 1.08 15.05 -7.48
CA SER A 191 2.22 15.27 -8.37
C SER A 191 3.51 15.56 -7.59
N GLN A 192 3.44 16.26 -6.46
CA GLN A 192 4.59 16.52 -5.61
C GLN A 192 5.15 15.24 -4.99
N GLN A 193 4.28 14.37 -4.47
CA GLN A 193 4.69 13.07 -3.90
C GLN A 193 5.33 12.19 -4.98
N PHE A 194 4.81 12.22 -6.20
CA PHE A 194 5.41 11.50 -7.32
C PHE A 194 6.79 12.06 -7.70
N CYS A 195 6.95 13.38 -7.75
CA CYS A 195 8.26 14.01 -7.95
C CYS A 195 9.25 13.64 -6.84
N ASP A 196 8.81 13.64 -5.58
CA ASP A 196 9.64 13.27 -4.44
C ASP A 196 10.07 11.80 -4.51
N PHE A 197 9.17 10.92 -4.95
CA PHE A 197 9.49 9.52 -5.25
C PHE A 197 10.55 9.42 -6.35
N LEU A 198 10.38 10.06 -7.49
CA LEU A 198 11.36 10.08 -8.58
C LEU A 198 12.72 10.59 -8.08
N ASN A 199 12.74 11.65 -7.28
CA ASN A 199 13.96 12.22 -6.70
C ASN A 199 14.63 11.32 -5.63
N SER A 200 13.97 10.22 -5.25
CA SER A 200 14.52 9.18 -4.37
C SER A 200 15.09 7.97 -5.14
N LEU A 201 15.08 8.02 -6.45
CA LEU A 201 15.60 6.98 -7.34
C LEU A 201 16.98 7.32 -7.89
N THR A 202 17.71 6.31 -8.32
CA THR A 202 18.91 6.50 -9.12
C THR A 202 18.53 6.99 -10.54
N ARG A 203 19.46 7.65 -11.22
CA ARG A 203 19.24 8.12 -12.61
C ARG A 203 18.78 7.00 -13.54
N LYS A 204 19.38 5.81 -13.40
CA LYS A 204 18.99 4.62 -14.17
C LYS A 204 17.54 4.20 -13.93
N GLN A 205 17.10 4.23 -12.67
CA GLN A 205 15.71 3.92 -12.32
C GLN A 205 14.75 5.01 -12.81
N GLN A 206 15.13 6.29 -12.69
CA GLN A 206 14.34 7.41 -13.23
C GLN A 206 14.14 7.24 -14.74
N GLN A 207 15.22 6.92 -15.48
CA GLN A 207 15.15 6.72 -16.94
C GLN A 207 14.20 5.59 -17.33
N SER A 208 14.03 4.56 -16.50
CA SER A 208 13.06 3.49 -16.78
C SER A 208 11.60 3.90 -16.63
N MET A 209 11.33 5.05 -15.99
CA MET A 209 9.97 5.54 -15.69
C MET A 209 9.55 6.73 -16.56
N VAL A 210 10.47 7.31 -17.32
CA VAL A 210 10.20 8.44 -18.21
C VAL A 210 10.57 8.10 -19.63
N GLU A 211 9.89 8.70 -20.60
CA GLU A 211 10.16 8.50 -22.03
C GLU A 211 11.33 9.34 -22.53
N SER A 212 11.48 10.54 -21.96
CA SER A 212 12.54 11.47 -22.34
C SER A 212 13.90 10.96 -21.89
N ASP A 213 14.94 11.22 -22.67
CA ASP A 213 16.31 10.99 -22.23
C ASP A 213 16.70 11.98 -21.12
N ILE A 214 16.97 11.46 -19.95
CA ILE A 214 17.36 12.23 -18.76
C ILE A 214 18.82 11.97 -18.37
N SER A 215 19.66 11.50 -19.29
CA SER A 215 21.08 11.23 -19.02
C SER A 215 21.92 12.52 -18.84
N GLY A 216 21.44 13.66 -19.34
CA GLY A 216 22.08 14.96 -19.23
C GLY A 216 21.94 15.62 -17.86
N ASP A 217 22.69 16.71 -17.64
CA ASP A 217 22.66 17.50 -16.41
C ASP A 217 21.39 18.36 -16.28
N GLU A 218 20.82 18.78 -17.42
CA GLU A 218 19.58 19.54 -17.48
C GLU A 218 18.48 18.74 -18.18
N ILE A 219 17.31 18.66 -17.51
CA ILE A 219 16.11 18.09 -18.09
C ILE A 219 15.13 19.22 -18.31
N LYS A 220 14.85 19.54 -19.58
CA LYS A 220 13.93 20.62 -19.95
C LYS A 220 12.48 20.17 -20.04
N ASP A 221 12.27 18.99 -20.63
CA ASP A 221 10.95 18.38 -20.78
C ASP A 221 11.04 16.87 -20.51
N TYR A 222 10.10 16.33 -19.76
CA TYR A 222 10.00 14.90 -19.57
C TYR A 222 8.54 14.45 -19.55
N TYR A 223 8.29 13.25 -20.08
CA TYR A 223 6.99 12.59 -20.05
C TYR A 223 7.12 11.27 -19.31
N VAL A 224 6.17 11.01 -18.45
CA VAL A 224 6.06 9.71 -17.75
C VAL A 224 5.57 8.67 -18.75
N LYS A 225 6.18 7.50 -18.74
CA LYS A 225 5.69 6.38 -19.55
C LYS A 225 4.28 6.00 -19.11
N THR A 226 3.37 6.01 -20.05
CA THR A 226 2.05 5.41 -19.88
C THR A 226 2.10 4.00 -20.45
N ASN A 227 1.76 3.00 -19.61
CA ASN A 227 1.63 1.61 -20.06
C ASN A 227 0.33 1.40 -20.82
#